data_4caff63846f203ef09142ad158bd7fa9
#
_entry.id   4caff63846f203ef09142ad158bd7fa9
#
_cell.length_a   1.000
_cell.length_b   1.000
_cell.length_c   1.000
_cell.angle_alpha   90.00
_cell.angle_beta   90.00
_cell.angle_gamma   90.00
#
_symmetry.space_group_name_H-M   'P 1'
#
loop_
_entity.id
_entity.type
_entity.pdbx_description
1 polymer ?
#
loop_
_entity_poly.entity_id
_entity_poly.type
_entity_poly.pdbx_seq_one_letter_code
_entity_poly.pdbx_strand_id
1 'polypeptide(L)'
;MRLKATFFLIYIFCTGCFGRFSMTKKELKEYYKDKTVKPNFFTIQNDSVKVFCATTGADSLPALLIIHGAPGAWYGSRNLMDDSVLRQHFQIIAVDRPGYNQSRFKNKKKAVTSIDIQAVAIYEAMRINRSHKKGIVMGSSYGAPIAAKIALEFPYSFYHLVMLAPAIDPATEKFWWFHKFIHHGPLKWMLPRYFRTATNEKYAHVKELERLSTQWKNLEISATVVQGDSDKIVAPSNLDYAKKQLEGKKVEFIVLPGEGHLIRIHRPDVIRRILLDHIDK
;
A
#
# COMPACT_ATOMS: atom_id res chain seq x y z
N MET A 1 0.54 -40.96 -6.55
CA MET A 1 1.75 -40.32 -5.98
C MET A 1 2.09 -38.96 -6.59
N ARG A 2 2.05 -38.77 -7.92
CA ARG A 2 2.41 -37.48 -8.59
C ARG A 2 1.57 -36.29 -8.18
N LEU A 3 0.27 -36.47 -7.94
CA LEU A 3 -0.63 -35.36 -7.56
C LEU A 3 -0.30 -34.77 -6.16
N LYS A 4 0.05 -35.63 -5.19
CA LYS A 4 0.44 -35.19 -3.82
C LYS A 4 1.77 -34.42 -3.82
N ALA A 5 2.72 -34.80 -4.67
CA ALA A 5 4.01 -34.11 -4.80
C ALA A 5 3.86 -32.72 -5.43
N THR A 6 2.95 -32.56 -6.41
CA THR A 6 2.67 -31.28 -7.05
C THR A 6 1.97 -30.31 -6.06
N PHE A 7 1.05 -30.80 -5.22
CA PHE A 7 0.42 -30.00 -4.17
C PHE A 7 1.40 -29.57 -3.10
N PHE A 8 2.35 -30.46 -2.73
CA PHE A 8 3.38 -30.16 -1.74
C PHE A 8 4.37 -29.09 -2.27
N LEU A 9 4.75 -29.16 -3.55
CA LEU A 9 5.58 -28.15 -4.21
C LEU A 9 4.87 -26.79 -4.32
N ILE A 10 3.60 -26.75 -4.65
CA ILE A 10 2.81 -25.51 -4.67
C ILE A 10 2.68 -24.93 -3.25
N TYR A 11 2.51 -25.76 -2.24
CA TYR A 11 2.45 -25.34 -0.85
C TYR A 11 3.81 -24.74 -0.38
N ILE A 12 4.92 -25.39 -0.70
CA ILE A 12 6.28 -24.89 -0.39
C ILE A 12 6.60 -23.59 -1.15
N PHE A 13 6.21 -23.49 -2.42
CA PHE A 13 6.40 -22.27 -3.21
C PHE A 13 5.57 -21.11 -2.68
N CYS A 14 4.35 -21.38 -2.26
CA CYS A 14 3.48 -20.38 -1.63
C CYS A 14 3.99 -19.96 -0.24
N THR A 15 4.52 -20.87 0.58
CA THR A 15 5.00 -20.55 1.93
C THR A 15 6.40 -19.94 1.94
N GLY A 16 7.30 -20.32 1.05
CA GLY A 16 8.68 -19.84 1.01
C GLY A 16 8.84 -18.43 0.45
N CYS A 17 8.18 -18.11 -0.67
CA CYS A 17 8.26 -16.76 -1.27
C CYS A 17 7.36 -15.73 -0.57
N PHE A 18 6.24 -16.14 0.01
CA PHE A 18 5.22 -15.25 0.58
C PHE A 18 5.29 -15.11 2.10
N GLY A 19 6.03 -15.95 2.80
CA GLY A 19 6.31 -15.81 4.23
C GLY A 19 6.98 -14.46 4.59
N ARG A 20 7.67 -13.84 3.64
CA ARG A 20 8.25 -12.49 3.81
C ARG A 20 7.24 -11.34 3.86
N PHE A 21 6.00 -11.55 3.41
CA PHE A 21 4.95 -10.51 3.35
C PHE A 21 3.90 -10.63 4.46
N SER A 22 3.95 -11.69 5.27
CA SER A 22 3.03 -11.89 6.39
C SER A 22 3.81 -12.14 7.67
N MET A 23 3.36 -11.52 8.76
CA MET A 23 3.83 -11.79 10.11
C MET A 23 2.69 -12.40 10.91
N THR A 24 3.01 -13.45 11.65
CA THR A 24 2.09 -14.04 12.63
C THR A 24 1.96 -13.14 13.86
N LYS A 25 0.90 -13.33 14.65
CA LYS A 25 0.75 -12.61 15.93
C LYS A 25 1.94 -12.86 16.88
N LYS A 26 2.53 -14.07 16.84
CA LYS A 26 3.70 -14.42 17.66
C LYS A 26 4.93 -13.62 17.22
N GLU A 27 5.20 -13.56 15.92
CA GLU A 27 6.32 -12.79 15.36
C GLU A 27 6.16 -11.29 15.62
N LEU A 28 4.95 -10.74 15.49
CA LEU A 28 4.69 -9.34 15.83
C LEU A 28 4.91 -9.07 17.33
N LYS A 29 4.45 -9.98 18.20
CA LYS A 29 4.66 -9.87 19.63
C LYS A 29 6.16 -9.89 19.98
N GLU A 30 6.90 -10.80 19.36
CA GLU A 30 8.35 -10.91 19.57
C GLU A 30 9.08 -9.67 19.04
N TYR A 31 8.71 -9.17 17.84
CA TYR A 31 9.28 -7.96 17.27
C TYR A 31 9.13 -6.72 18.17
N TYR A 32 7.98 -6.57 18.85
CA TYR A 32 7.70 -5.42 19.72
C TYR A 32 8.01 -5.69 21.21
N LYS A 33 8.55 -6.86 21.57
CA LYS A 33 8.78 -7.26 22.96
C LYS A 33 9.63 -6.25 23.73
N ASP A 34 10.79 -5.92 23.18
CA ASP A 34 11.80 -5.08 23.81
C ASP A 34 11.79 -3.64 23.25
N LYS A 35 10.79 -3.29 22.42
CA LYS A 35 10.62 -1.94 21.90
C LYS A 35 9.98 -1.02 22.92
N THR A 36 10.60 0.15 23.14
CA THR A 36 10.09 1.20 24.02
C THR A 36 8.76 1.77 23.52
N VAL A 37 8.61 1.86 22.20
CA VAL A 37 7.37 2.34 21.58
C VAL A 37 6.69 1.22 20.85
N LYS A 38 5.43 1.00 21.18
CA LYS A 38 4.55 0.04 20.54
C LYS A 38 3.44 0.79 19.80
N PRO A 39 2.95 0.26 18.67
CA PRO A 39 1.85 0.92 17.98
C PRO A 39 0.55 0.83 18.80
N ASN A 40 -0.23 1.90 18.74
CA ASN A 40 -1.63 1.87 19.14
C ASN A 40 -2.47 1.32 17.99
N PHE A 41 -3.54 0.59 18.32
CA PHE A 41 -4.39 -0.05 17.33
C PHE A 41 -5.79 0.54 17.38
N PHE A 42 -6.30 0.89 16.21
CA PHE A 42 -7.65 1.43 16.06
C PHE A 42 -8.43 0.63 15.02
N THR A 43 -9.73 0.64 15.20
CA THR A 43 -10.67 0.12 14.23
C THR A 43 -11.73 1.18 13.97
N ILE A 44 -11.73 1.71 12.76
CA ILE A 44 -12.76 2.62 12.28
C ILE A 44 -13.80 1.77 11.56
N GLN A 45 -15.05 1.93 11.95
CA GLN A 45 -16.14 1.16 11.38
C GLN A 45 -17.33 2.06 11.09
N ASN A 46 -17.89 1.92 9.89
CA ASN A 46 -19.17 2.46 9.49
C ASN A 46 -20.09 1.32 8.99
N ASP A 47 -21.22 1.67 8.37
CA ASP A 47 -22.18 0.68 7.89
C ASP A 47 -21.67 -0.20 6.76
N SER A 48 -20.65 0.22 6.04
CA SER A 48 -20.12 -0.48 4.86
C SER A 48 -18.78 -1.16 5.10
N VAL A 49 -17.89 -0.56 5.88
CA VAL A 49 -16.50 -0.99 5.99
C VAL A 49 -15.98 -0.96 7.43
N LYS A 50 -15.08 -1.89 7.71
CA LYS A 50 -14.22 -1.90 8.89
C LYS A 50 -12.78 -1.74 8.42
N VAL A 51 -12.10 -0.66 8.84
CA VAL A 51 -10.68 -0.39 8.58
C VAL A 51 -9.91 -0.50 9.88
N PHE A 52 -8.93 -1.36 9.90
CA PHE A 52 -7.97 -1.51 10.99
C PHE A 52 -6.71 -0.72 10.65
N CYS A 53 -6.17 -0.02 11.62
CA CYS A 53 -4.90 0.69 11.49
C CYS A 53 -4.07 0.59 12.77
N ALA A 54 -2.77 0.71 12.59
CA ALA A 54 -1.78 0.85 13.64
C ALA A 54 -1.17 2.26 13.56
N THR A 55 -0.92 2.88 14.71
CA THR A 55 -0.39 4.24 14.76
C THR A 55 0.79 4.38 15.72
N THR A 56 1.71 5.26 15.39
CA THR A 56 2.78 5.76 16.27
C THR A 56 2.94 7.27 16.08
N GLY A 57 3.56 7.95 17.03
CA GLY A 57 3.61 9.42 17.05
C GLY A 57 2.36 10.04 17.68
N ALA A 58 2.43 11.31 18.05
CA ALA A 58 1.31 12.01 18.70
C ALA A 58 0.21 12.36 17.71
N ASP A 59 -1.05 12.28 18.14
CA ASP A 59 -2.22 12.55 17.29
C ASP A 59 -2.41 14.05 16.97
N SER A 60 -1.67 14.93 17.66
CA SER A 60 -1.57 16.36 17.41
C SER A 60 -0.60 16.74 16.28
N LEU A 61 0.16 15.79 15.75
CA LEU A 61 1.08 15.98 14.63
C LEU A 61 0.38 15.75 13.30
N PRO A 62 0.88 16.31 12.17
CA PRO A 62 0.40 16.00 10.84
C PRO A 62 0.37 14.50 10.59
N ALA A 63 -0.62 14.01 9.84
CA ALA A 63 -0.72 12.60 9.53
C ALA A 63 0.27 12.18 8.44
N LEU A 64 0.92 11.01 8.62
CA LEU A 64 1.55 10.23 7.56
C LEU A 64 0.69 8.97 7.35
N LEU A 65 -0.22 9.01 6.36
CA LEU A 65 -1.08 7.89 6.01
C LEU A 65 -0.36 6.93 5.07
N ILE A 66 -0.13 5.67 5.51
CA ILE A 66 0.63 4.67 4.76
C ILE A 66 -0.27 3.54 4.28
N ILE A 67 -0.22 3.27 2.96
CA ILE A 67 -1.04 2.29 2.25
C ILE A 67 -0.15 1.21 1.65
N HIS A 68 -0.34 -0.04 2.11
CA HIS A 68 0.46 -1.19 1.65
C HIS A 68 0.05 -1.68 0.25
N GLY A 69 0.96 -2.41 -0.40
CA GLY A 69 0.74 -3.09 -1.69
C GLY A 69 -0.14 -4.35 -1.58
N ALA A 70 -0.11 -5.20 -2.62
CA ALA A 70 -0.86 -6.44 -2.70
C ALA A 70 0.07 -7.66 -2.95
N PRO A 71 0.10 -8.67 -2.05
CA PRO A 71 -0.48 -8.68 -0.71
C PRO A 71 0.30 -7.81 0.28
N GLY A 72 -0.33 -7.41 1.40
CA GLY A 72 0.34 -6.63 2.43
C GLY A 72 -0.52 -6.43 3.68
N ALA A 73 0.05 -5.71 4.64
CA ALA A 73 -0.61 -5.29 5.87
C ALA A 73 0.13 -4.10 6.50
N TRP A 74 -0.47 -3.49 7.52
CA TRP A 74 0.09 -2.35 8.26
C TRP A 74 1.53 -2.60 8.74
N TYR A 75 1.83 -3.81 9.23
CA TYR A 75 3.15 -4.15 9.80
C TYR A 75 4.28 -4.20 8.75
N GLY A 76 3.94 -4.19 7.47
CA GLY A 76 4.94 -3.97 6.43
C GLY A 76 5.60 -2.59 6.50
N SER A 77 5.02 -1.64 7.25
CA SER A 77 5.56 -0.29 7.47
C SER A 77 6.20 -0.11 8.84
N ARG A 78 6.40 -1.20 9.61
CA ARG A 78 6.91 -1.15 10.98
C ARG A 78 8.23 -0.41 11.15
N ASN A 79 9.14 -0.50 10.16
CA ASN A 79 10.40 0.22 10.18
C ASN A 79 10.22 1.75 10.18
N LEU A 80 9.25 2.27 9.42
CA LEU A 80 8.90 3.69 9.45
C LEU A 80 8.16 4.06 10.73
N MET A 81 7.30 3.18 11.23
CA MET A 81 6.58 3.40 12.49
C MET A 81 7.50 3.41 13.71
N ASP A 82 8.61 2.67 13.66
CA ASP A 82 9.63 2.63 14.72
C ASP A 82 10.61 3.81 14.64
N ASP A 83 10.65 4.51 13.51
CA ASP A 83 11.57 5.61 13.28
C ASP A 83 11.30 6.75 14.25
N SER A 84 12.26 7.03 15.15
CA SER A 84 12.13 8.05 16.21
C SER A 84 12.04 9.46 15.66
N VAL A 85 12.71 9.73 14.54
CA VAL A 85 12.68 11.05 13.89
C VAL A 85 11.33 11.28 13.23
N LEU A 86 10.84 10.32 12.43
CA LEU A 86 9.52 10.46 11.80
C LEU A 86 8.40 10.64 12.83
N ARG A 87 8.47 9.94 13.98
CA ARG A 87 7.46 10.06 15.05
C ARG A 87 7.46 11.41 15.77
N GLN A 88 8.53 12.19 15.65
CA GLN A 88 8.57 13.58 16.17
C GLN A 88 7.84 14.57 15.27
N HIS A 89 7.65 14.22 13.98
CA HIS A 89 7.05 15.10 12.98
C HIS A 89 5.68 14.65 12.50
N PHE A 90 5.36 13.36 12.65
CA PHE A 90 4.12 12.77 12.13
C PHE A 90 3.43 11.87 13.14
N GLN A 91 2.10 11.90 13.12
CA GLN A 91 1.33 10.72 13.49
C GLN A 91 1.35 9.76 12.30
N ILE A 92 2.09 8.66 12.44
CA ILE A 92 2.18 7.63 11.40
C ILE A 92 0.97 6.71 11.52
N ILE A 93 0.15 6.62 10.46
CA ILE A 93 -1.06 5.82 10.39
C ILE A 93 -0.88 4.77 9.30
N ALA A 94 -0.58 3.54 9.67
CA ALA A 94 -0.45 2.42 8.73
C ALA A 94 -1.74 1.59 8.75
N VAL A 95 -2.41 1.49 7.60
CA VAL A 95 -3.71 0.82 7.48
C VAL A 95 -3.57 -0.61 6.94
N ASP A 96 -4.49 -1.49 7.34
CA ASP A 96 -4.82 -2.68 6.56
C ASP A 96 -5.85 -2.29 5.50
N ARG A 97 -5.55 -2.50 4.21
CA ARG A 97 -6.52 -2.25 3.15
C ARG A 97 -7.72 -3.19 3.27
N PRO A 98 -8.93 -2.76 2.91
CA PRO A 98 -10.11 -3.63 2.92
C PRO A 98 -9.87 -4.92 2.13
N GLY A 99 -10.16 -6.08 2.77
CA GLY A 99 -9.86 -7.40 2.22
C GLY A 99 -8.60 -8.05 2.79
N TYR A 100 -7.74 -7.29 3.46
CA TYR A 100 -6.51 -7.79 4.06
C TYR A 100 -6.60 -7.78 5.59
N ASN A 101 -5.88 -8.71 6.21
CA ASN A 101 -5.69 -8.87 7.65
C ASN A 101 -6.98 -8.60 8.46
N GLN A 102 -7.10 -7.49 9.18
CA GLN A 102 -8.25 -7.19 10.03
C GLN A 102 -9.29 -6.27 9.37
N SER A 103 -9.00 -5.70 8.19
CA SER A 103 -9.92 -4.84 7.44
C SER A 103 -10.81 -5.62 6.49
N ARG A 104 -12.08 -5.20 6.40
CA ARG A 104 -13.07 -5.88 5.55
C ARG A 104 -14.27 -4.99 5.24
N PHE A 105 -14.92 -5.22 4.12
CA PHE A 105 -16.28 -4.76 3.90
C PHE A 105 -17.28 -5.65 4.63
N LYS A 106 -18.37 -5.09 5.08
CA LYS A 106 -19.46 -5.85 5.74
C LYS A 106 -20.11 -6.82 4.75
N ASN A 107 -20.28 -6.42 3.50
CA ASN A 107 -20.73 -7.33 2.45
C ASN A 107 -19.59 -8.24 2.00
N LYS A 108 -19.45 -9.39 2.64
CA LYS A 108 -18.40 -10.39 2.38
C LYS A 108 -18.39 -10.97 0.96
N LYS A 109 -19.44 -10.77 0.17
CA LYS A 109 -19.58 -11.35 -1.18
C LYS A 109 -18.85 -10.54 -2.25
N LYS A 110 -18.59 -9.25 -2.04
CA LYS A 110 -17.84 -8.41 -2.97
C LYS A 110 -16.37 -8.36 -2.58
N ALA A 111 -15.50 -8.83 -3.48
CA ALA A 111 -14.10 -8.49 -3.42
C ALA A 111 -13.95 -6.97 -3.63
N VAL A 112 -13.08 -6.34 -2.86
CA VAL A 112 -12.83 -4.92 -3.00
C VAL A 112 -11.79 -4.74 -4.07
N THR A 113 -12.24 -4.48 -5.26
CA THR A 113 -11.37 -4.31 -6.43
C THR A 113 -11.30 -2.86 -6.89
N SER A 114 -12.28 -2.03 -6.51
CA SER A 114 -12.32 -0.62 -6.88
C SER A 114 -11.32 0.21 -6.08
N ILE A 115 -10.48 0.95 -6.79
CA ILE A 115 -9.54 1.93 -6.21
C ILE A 115 -10.33 3.04 -5.50
N ASP A 116 -11.40 3.55 -6.10
CA ASP A 116 -12.23 4.62 -5.54
C ASP A 116 -12.83 4.20 -4.20
N ILE A 117 -13.44 3.02 -4.13
CA ILE A 117 -14.06 2.51 -2.90
C ILE A 117 -13.00 2.27 -1.82
N GLN A 118 -11.82 1.75 -2.18
CA GLN A 118 -10.73 1.56 -1.23
C GLN A 118 -10.20 2.91 -0.73
N ALA A 119 -10.05 3.90 -1.59
CA ALA A 119 -9.58 5.23 -1.23
C ALA A 119 -10.48 5.90 -0.19
N VAL A 120 -11.78 5.95 -0.44
CA VAL A 120 -12.77 6.51 0.51
C VAL A 120 -12.76 5.72 1.83
N ALA A 121 -12.73 4.38 1.77
CA ALA A 121 -12.72 3.55 2.97
C ALA A 121 -11.46 3.77 3.82
N ILE A 122 -10.29 3.89 3.19
CA ILE A 122 -9.01 4.09 3.88
C ILE A 122 -8.90 5.50 4.45
N TYR A 123 -9.44 6.50 3.74
CA TYR A 123 -9.46 7.87 4.22
C TYR A 123 -10.18 8.03 5.56
N GLU A 124 -11.16 7.18 5.89
CA GLU A 124 -11.79 7.14 7.21
C GLU A 124 -10.78 7.00 8.36
N ALA A 125 -9.59 6.42 8.12
CA ALA A 125 -8.55 6.33 9.13
C ALA A 125 -8.01 7.70 9.58
N MET A 126 -8.19 8.76 8.78
CA MET A 126 -7.80 10.11 9.14
C MET A 126 -8.59 10.67 10.34
N ARG A 127 -9.75 10.08 10.68
CA ARG A 127 -10.57 10.48 11.84
C ARG A 127 -9.86 10.32 13.19
N ILE A 128 -8.78 9.55 13.24
CA ILE A 128 -7.97 9.40 14.46
C ILE A 128 -6.90 10.49 14.62
N ASN A 129 -6.63 11.27 13.57
CA ASN A 129 -5.73 12.41 13.65
C ASN A 129 -6.47 13.65 14.16
N ARG A 130 -5.90 14.30 15.16
CA ARG A 130 -6.49 15.47 15.81
C ARG A 130 -5.77 16.78 15.49
N SER A 131 -4.75 16.72 14.64
CA SER A 131 -3.92 17.91 14.35
C SER A 131 -4.66 18.97 13.53
N HIS A 132 -5.67 18.57 12.75
CA HIS A 132 -6.33 19.40 11.73
C HIS A 132 -5.35 20.02 10.70
N LYS A 133 -4.08 19.57 10.70
CA LYS A 133 -3.06 19.97 9.74
C LYS A 133 -3.08 19.04 8.54
N LYS A 134 -2.74 19.58 7.37
CA LYS A 134 -2.48 18.73 6.20
C LYS A 134 -1.33 17.78 6.49
N GLY A 135 -1.39 16.58 5.92
CA GLY A 135 -0.40 15.52 6.10
C GLY A 135 0.21 15.05 4.78
N ILE A 136 0.85 13.89 4.85
CA ILE A 136 1.39 13.17 3.69
C ILE A 136 0.59 11.88 3.52
N VAL A 137 0.23 11.54 2.28
CA VAL A 137 -0.30 10.22 1.92
C VAL A 137 0.76 9.45 1.14
N MET A 138 1.07 8.22 1.57
CA MET A 138 2.08 7.37 0.95
C MET A 138 1.51 6.02 0.57
N GLY A 139 1.75 5.58 -0.67
CA GLY A 139 1.36 4.27 -1.15
C GLY A 139 2.52 3.51 -1.81
N SER A 140 2.54 2.17 -1.64
CA SER A 140 3.54 1.31 -2.28
C SER A 140 2.86 0.33 -3.23
N SER A 141 3.44 0.11 -4.43
CA SER A 141 2.94 -0.88 -5.39
C SER A 141 1.45 -0.64 -5.70
N TYR A 142 0.59 -1.62 -5.53
CA TYR A 142 -0.87 -1.49 -5.64
C TYR A 142 -1.48 -0.43 -4.69
N GLY A 143 -0.82 -0.11 -3.59
CA GLY A 143 -1.25 0.96 -2.68
C GLY A 143 -1.00 2.36 -3.24
N ALA A 144 -0.12 2.52 -4.23
CA ALA A 144 0.22 3.80 -4.81
C ALA A 144 -0.96 4.44 -5.58
N PRO A 145 -1.67 3.76 -6.49
CA PRO A 145 -2.85 4.33 -7.14
C PRO A 145 -3.99 4.64 -6.15
N ILE A 146 -4.08 3.90 -5.04
CA ILE A 146 -5.05 4.21 -3.97
C ILE A 146 -4.65 5.49 -3.23
N ALA A 147 -3.35 5.66 -2.92
CA ALA A 147 -2.84 6.89 -2.30
C ALA A 147 -3.05 8.10 -3.22
N ALA A 148 -2.79 7.92 -4.53
CA ALA A 148 -3.05 8.95 -5.53
C ALA A 148 -4.55 9.32 -5.60
N LYS A 149 -5.43 8.34 -5.55
CA LYS A 149 -6.88 8.59 -5.52
C LYS A 149 -7.29 9.34 -4.25
N ILE A 150 -6.72 9.03 -3.09
CA ILE A 150 -6.96 9.79 -1.85
C ILE A 150 -6.47 11.24 -2.01
N ALA A 151 -5.30 11.45 -2.60
CA ALA A 151 -4.76 12.78 -2.86
C ALA A 151 -5.64 13.61 -3.80
N LEU A 152 -6.26 12.97 -4.80
CA LEU A 152 -7.20 13.59 -5.74
C LEU A 152 -8.54 13.96 -5.11
N GLU A 153 -9.08 13.10 -4.24
CA GLU A 153 -10.39 13.30 -3.62
C GLU A 153 -10.34 14.22 -2.39
N PHE A 154 -9.20 14.23 -1.68
CA PHE A 154 -9.06 14.95 -0.40
C PHE A 154 -7.83 15.87 -0.38
N PRO A 155 -7.66 16.79 -1.35
CA PRO A 155 -6.46 17.63 -1.49
C PRO A 155 -6.26 18.60 -0.31
N TYR A 156 -7.31 18.88 0.44
CA TYR A 156 -7.23 19.71 1.66
C TYR A 156 -6.74 18.96 2.89
N SER A 157 -6.71 17.64 2.85
CA SER A 157 -6.19 16.81 3.97
C SER A 157 -4.70 16.49 3.83
N PHE A 158 -4.15 16.68 2.63
CA PHE A 158 -2.76 16.36 2.35
C PHE A 158 -2.07 17.49 1.59
N TYR A 159 -0.78 17.66 1.81
CA TYR A 159 0.04 18.60 1.05
C TYR A 159 1.03 17.87 0.14
N HIS A 160 1.24 16.57 0.34
CA HIS A 160 2.19 15.78 -0.44
C HIS A 160 1.74 14.33 -0.61
N LEU A 161 2.00 13.78 -1.81
CA LEU A 161 1.78 12.37 -2.18
C LEU A 161 3.13 11.69 -2.40
N VAL A 162 3.37 10.53 -1.76
CA VAL A 162 4.55 9.69 -2.03
C VAL A 162 4.12 8.37 -2.64
N MET A 163 4.65 8.04 -3.82
CA MET A 163 4.40 6.78 -4.51
C MET A 163 5.70 5.97 -4.62
N LEU A 164 5.73 4.77 -4.02
CA LEU A 164 6.88 3.87 -3.99
C LEU A 164 6.64 2.66 -4.90
N ALA A 165 7.50 2.45 -5.88
CA ALA A 165 7.41 1.37 -6.88
C ALA A 165 5.97 1.24 -7.41
N PRO A 166 5.36 2.34 -7.93
CA PRO A 166 3.93 2.44 -8.16
C PRO A 166 3.46 1.58 -9.33
N ALA A 167 2.44 0.75 -9.11
CA ALA A 167 1.76 0.02 -10.18
C ALA A 167 0.60 0.89 -10.71
N ILE A 168 0.90 1.79 -11.65
CA ILE A 168 -0.05 2.83 -12.14
C ILE A 168 -0.28 2.82 -13.65
N ASP A 169 0.58 2.13 -14.42
CA ASP A 169 0.44 2.04 -15.86
C ASP A 169 -0.41 0.82 -16.24
N PRO A 170 -1.61 1.02 -16.81
CA PRO A 170 -2.48 -0.09 -17.22
C PRO A 170 -1.85 -0.98 -18.30
N ALA A 171 -0.93 -0.45 -19.12
CA ALA A 171 -0.32 -1.20 -20.21
C ALA A 171 0.76 -2.20 -19.73
N THR A 172 1.32 -1.98 -18.54
CA THR A 172 2.42 -2.82 -18.03
C THR A 172 1.99 -3.91 -17.04
N GLU A 173 0.68 -4.07 -16.80
CA GLU A 173 0.15 -5.08 -15.92
C GLU A 173 0.43 -6.51 -16.41
N LYS A 174 1.33 -7.22 -15.72
CA LYS A 174 1.75 -8.57 -16.10
C LYS A 174 0.83 -9.63 -15.50
N PHE A 175 0.26 -10.49 -16.36
CA PHE A 175 -0.49 -11.67 -15.95
C PHE A 175 0.35 -12.93 -16.14
N TRP A 176 0.68 -13.59 -15.03
CA TRP A 176 1.34 -14.89 -15.07
C TRP A 176 0.28 -15.97 -15.35
N TRP A 177 0.67 -17.02 -16.07
CA TRP A 177 -0.23 -18.12 -16.46
C TRP A 177 -1.03 -18.72 -15.29
N PHE A 178 -0.43 -18.82 -14.11
CA PHE A 178 -1.06 -19.35 -12.91
C PHE A 178 -2.15 -18.44 -12.32
N HIS A 179 -2.18 -17.14 -12.64
CA HIS A 179 -3.25 -16.23 -12.19
C HIS A 179 -4.63 -16.69 -12.65
N LYS A 180 -4.74 -17.25 -13.87
CA LYS A 180 -6.02 -17.80 -14.37
C LYS A 180 -6.49 -18.95 -13.50
N PHE A 181 -5.58 -19.87 -13.12
CA PHE A 181 -5.91 -21.00 -12.25
C PHE A 181 -6.35 -20.55 -10.85
N ILE A 182 -5.68 -19.54 -10.30
CA ILE A 182 -6.01 -19.00 -8.98
C ILE A 182 -7.36 -18.27 -9.03
N HIS A 183 -7.65 -17.53 -10.09
CA HIS A 183 -8.86 -16.71 -10.18
C HIS A 183 -10.11 -17.54 -10.52
N HIS A 184 -10.02 -18.45 -11.49
CA HIS A 184 -11.14 -19.23 -12.01
C HIS A 184 -11.14 -20.70 -11.56
N GLY A 185 -10.06 -21.15 -10.92
CA GLY A 185 -9.92 -22.56 -10.55
C GLY A 185 -10.88 -23.02 -9.46
N PRO A 186 -11.27 -24.31 -9.49
CA PRO A 186 -12.18 -24.90 -8.51
C PRO A 186 -11.61 -24.89 -7.09
N LEU A 187 -10.28 -24.71 -6.93
CA LEU A 187 -9.59 -24.72 -5.65
C LEU A 187 -9.38 -23.30 -5.06
N LYS A 188 -9.97 -22.28 -5.64
CA LYS A 188 -9.88 -20.89 -5.16
C LYS A 188 -10.26 -20.75 -3.68
N TRP A 189 -11.21 -21.53 -3.21
CA TRP A 189 -11.66 -21.51 -1.81
C TRP A 189 -10.61 -22.02 -0.81
N MET A 190 -9.64 -22.84 -1.26
CA MET A 190 -8.52 -23.35 -0.43
C MET A 190 -7.43 -22.30 -0.21
N LEU A 191 -7.40 -21.26 -1.02
CA LEU A 191 -6.38 -20.22 -0.89
C LEU A 191 -6.66 -19.29 0.29
N PRO A 192 -5.64 -18.84 1.01
CA PRO A 192 -5.78 -17.82 2.04
C PRO A 192 -6.50 -16.57 1.50
N ARG A 193 -7.28 -15.93 2.37
CA ARG A 193 -8.10 -14.76 2.00
C ARG A 193 -7.29 -13.67 1.30
N TYR A 194 -6.10 -13.34 1.80
CA TYR A 194 -5.24 -12.28 1.23
C TYR A 194 -4.82 -12.60 -0.21
N PHE A 195 -4.58 -13.87 -0.54
CA PHE A 195 -4.29 -14.29 -1.91
C PHE A 195 -5.49 -14.12 -2.84
N ARG A 196 -6.66 -14.53 -2.39
CA ARG A 196 -7.90 -14.35 -3.15
C ARG A 196 -8.18 -12.88 -3.41
N THR A 197 -7.95 -12.02 -2.41
CA THR A 197 -8.11 -10.58 -2.55
C THR A 197 -7.11 -10.02 -3.56
N ALA A 198 -5.81 -10.31 -3.41
CA ALA A 198 -4.77 -9.84 -4.33
C ALA A 198 -5.03 -10.27 -5.78
N THR A 199 -5.50 -11.52 -5.98
CA THR A 199 -5.83 -12.02 -7.33
C THR A 199 -7.03 -11.28 -7.91
N ASN A 200 -8.09 -11.05 -7.14
CA ASN A 200 -9.26 -10.30 -7.61
C ASN A 200 -8.89 -8.85 -7.96
N GLU A 201 -8.08 -8.20 -7.13
CA GLU A 201 -7.54 -6.86 -7.38
C GLU A 201 -6.76 -6.83 -8.69
N LYS A 202 -5.86 -7.80 -8.89
CA LYS A 202 -5.03 -7.91 -10.10
C LYS A 202 -5.87 -7.95 -11.39
N TYR A 203 -6.97 -8.72 -11.39
CA TYR A 203 -7.85 -8.81 -12.56
C TYR A 203 -8.66 -7.53 -12.83
N ALA A 204 -8.98 -6.76 -11.81
CA ALA A 204 -9.67 -5.49 -11.97
C ALA A 204 -8.73 -4.31 -12.26
N HIS A 205 -7.42 -4.47 -11.98
CA HIS A 205 -6.47 -3.37 -11.88
C HIS A 205 -6.37 -2.56 -13.16
N VAL A 206 -6.24 -3.19 -14.32
CA VAL A 206 -6.17 -2.50 -15.62
C VAL A 206 -7.32 -1.51 -15.78
N LYS A 207 -8.56 -1.98 -15.59
CA LYS A 207 -9.75 -1.13 -15.71
C LYS A 207 -9.81 -0.01 -14.69
N GLU A 208 -9.38 -0.28 -13.46
CA GLU A 208 -9.32 0.74 -12.42
C GLU A 208 -8.24 1.78 -12.70
N LEU A 209 -7.09 1.38 -13.25
CA LEU A 209 -6.03 2.29 -13.68
C LEU A 209 -6.44 3.13 -14.90
N GLU A 210 -7.16 2.57 -15.85
CA GLU A 210 -7.74 3.33 -16.97
C GLU A 210 -8.68 4.43 -16.48
N ARG A 211 -9.50 4.16 -15.46
CA ARG A 211 -10.35 5.18 -14.83
C ARG A 211 -9.52 6.26 -14.13
N LEU A 212 -8.49 5.85 -13.40
CA LEU A 212 -7.62 6.77 -12.69
C LEU A 212 -6.83 7.64 -13.68
N SER A 213 -6.46 7.11 -14.86
CA SER A 213 -5.66 7.81 -15.86
C SER A 213 -6.29 9.12 -16.33
N THR A 214 -7.59 9.22 -16.35
CA THR A 214 -8.33 10.44 -16.73
C THR A 214 -8.31 11.53 -15.67
N GLN A 215 -7.85 11.22 -14.47
CA GLN A 215 -7.92 12.08 -13.28
C GLN A 215 -6.58 12.71 -12.89
N TRP A 216 -5.44 12.23 -13.39
CA TRP A 216 -4.11 12.73 -13.01
C TRP A 216 -3.93 14.24 -13.18
N LYS A 217 -4.57 14.81 -14.21
CA LYS A 217 -4.58 16.26 -14.46
C LYS A 217 -5.17 17.08 -13.30
N ASN A 218 -5.96 16.48 -12.44
CA ASN A 218 -6.61 17.12 -11.29
C ASN A 218 -5.77 17.05 -10.02
N LEU A 219 -4.55 16.47 -10.06
CA LEU A 219 -3.69 16.45 -8.89
C LEU A 219 -3.24 17.88 -8.55
N GLU A 220 -3.63 18.37 -7.38
CA GLU A 220 -3.35 19.74 -6.92
C GLU A 220 -2.14 19.81 -5.97
N ILE A 221 -1.87 18.73 -5.25
CA ILE A 221 -0.78 18.67 -4.28
C ILE A 221 0.54 18.22 -4.93
N SER A 222 1.66 18.52 -4.28
CA SER A 222 2.95 18.04 -4.75
C SER A 222 3.08 16.51 -4.59
N ALA A 223 3.95 15.89 -5.38
CA ALA A 223 4.19 14.45 -5.28
C ALA A 223 5.67 14.08 -5.44
N THR A 224 6.05 12.92 -4.88
CA THR A 224 7.31 12.24 -5.16
C THR A 224 7.03 10.82 -5.62
N VAL A 225 7.61 10.45 -6.75
CA VAL A 225 7.52 9.11 -7.35
C VAL A 225 8.87 8.44 -7.29
N VAL A 226 8.98 7.32 -6.58
CA VAL A 226 10.24 6.58 -6.41
C VAL A 226 10.15 5.22 -7.07
N GLN A 227 11.08 4.92 -7.96
CA GLN A 227 11.12 3.65 -8.70
C GLN A 227 12.53 3.04 -8.64
N GLY A 228 12.63 1.75 -8.36
CA GLY A 228 13.85 0.98 -8.55
C GLY A 228 14.00 0.56 -10.01
N ASP A 229 15.19 0.75 -10.59
CA ASP A 229 15.44 0.37 -11.99
C ASP A 229 15.54 -1.15 -12.21
N SER A 230 15.79 -1.90 -11.14
CA SER A 230 15.87 -3.37 -11.14
C SER A 230 14.58 -4.04 -10.64
N ASP A 231 13.44 -3.33 -10.62
CA ASP A 231 12.15 -3.87 -10.19
C ASP A 231 11.61 -4.89 -11.21
N LYS A 232 11.53 -6.17 -10.76
CA LYS A 232 11.03 -7.29 -11.57
C LYS A 232 9.53 -7.57 -11.37
N ILE A 233 8.90 -6.90 -10.43
CA ILE A 233 7.47 -7.09 -10.09
C ILE A 233 6.61 -6.03 -10.78
N VAL A 234 6.96 -4.77 -10.59
CA VAL A 234 6.35 -3.63 -11.28
C VAL A 234 7.37 -3.09 -12.28
N ALA A 235 7.00 -3.00 -13.55
CA ALA A 235 7.90 -2.56 -14.60
C ALA A 235 8.42 -1.14 -14.30
N PRO A 236 9.76 -0.90 -14.39
CA PRO A 236 10.32 0.44 -14.17
C PRO A 236 9.74 1.53 -15.06
N SER A 237 9.19 1.17 -16.23
CA SER A 237 8.47 2.07 -17.14
C SER A 237 7.21 2.72 -16.54
N ASN A 238 6.74 2.25 -15.38
CA ASN A 238 5.72 2.97 -14.61
C ASN A 238 6.17 4.39 -14.23
N LEU A 239 7.48 4.62 -14.09
CA LEU A 239 8.02 5.96 -13.86
C LEU A 239 7.83 6.87 -15.09
N ASP A 240 8.04 6.34 -16.29
CA ASP A 240 7.86 7.12 -17.53
C ASP A 240 6.38 7.41 -17.79
N TYR A 241 5.53 6.44 -17.46
CA TYR A 241 4.09 6.68 -17.43
C TYR A 241 3.72 7.79 -16.44
N ALA A 242 4.27 7.77 -15.22
CA ALA A 242 4.03 8.82 -14.21
C ALA A 242 4.49 10.19 -14.71
N LYS A 243 5.68 10.30 -15.33
CA LYS A 243 6.19 11.55 -15.93
C LYS A 243 5.22 12.11 -16.94
N LYS A 244 4.69 11.26 -17.84
CA LYS A 244 3.71 11.67 -18.86
C LYS A 244 2.39 12.13 -18.25
N GLN A 245 1.84 11.38 -17.28
CA GLN A 245 0.54 11.69 -16.68
C GLN A 245 0.56 12.92 -15.77
N LEU A 246 1.72 13.21 -15.18
CA LEU A 246 1.92 14.30 -14.21
C LEU A 246 2.74 15.46 -14.80
N GLU A 247 2.81 15.54 -16.13
CA GLU A 247 3.46 16.66 -16.81
C GLU A 247 2.84 18.00 -16.38
N GLY A 248 3.69 18.98 -16.10
CA GLY A 248 3.27 20.31 -15.60
C GLY A 248 2.82 20.34 -14.13
N LYS A 249 2.87 19.21 -13.41
CA LYS A 249 2.59 19.15 -11.96
C LYS A 249 3.87 19.28 -11.14
N LYS A 250 3.75 19.67 -9.88
CA LYS A 250 4.88 19.75 -8.93
C LYS A 250 5.24 18.34 -8.45
N VAL A 251 6.04 17.62 -9.24
CA VAL A 251 6.41 16.23 -8.96
C VAL A 251 7.91 16.03 -9.04
N GLU A 252 8.47 15.35 -8.04
CA GLU A 252 9.82 14.84 -8.04
C GLU A 252 9.83 13.37 -8.47
N PHE A 253 10.75 13.01 -9.39
CA PHE A 253 10.91 11.63 -9.85
C PHE A 253 12.29 11.12 -9.45
N ILE A 254 12.31 10.05 -8.65
CA ILE A 254 13.54 9.46 -8.09
C ILE A 254 13.70 8.05 -8.65
N VAL A 255 14.82 7.81 -9.34
CA VAL A 255 15.26 6.46 -9.71
C VAL A 255 16.27 6.00 -8.68
N LEU A 256 16.12 4.77 -8.19
CA LEU A 256 17.06 4.12 -7.30
C LEU A 256 17.85 3.04 -8.06
N PRO A 257 19.12 3.29 -8.39
CA PRO A 257 19.94 2.34 -9.14
C PRO A 257 20.14 1.03 -8.38
N GLY A 258 19.96 -0.10 -9.07
CA GLY A 258 20.11 -1.45 -8.51
C GLY A 258 18.98 -1.89 -7.57
N GLU A 259 18.04 -1.01 -7.24
CA GLU A 259 16.96 -1.36 -6.32
C GLU A 259 15.80 -2.07 -7.03
N GLY A 260 15.24 -3.03 -6.29
CA GLY A 260 14.06 -3.78 -6.71
C GLY A 260 12.76 -3.20 -6.17
N HIS A 261 11.73 -4.05 -6.10
CA HIS A 261 10.38 -3.68 -5.70
C HIS A 261 10.22 -3.26 -4.23
N LEU A 262 11.07 -3.78 -3.35
CA LEU A 262 10.91 -3.65 -1.89
C LEU A 262 11.59 -2.39 -1.32
N ILE A 263 11.51 -1.26 -2.00
CA ILE A 263 12.14 0.02 -1.65
C ILE A 263 11.88 0.38 -0.18
N ARG A 264 10.64 0.24 0.30
CA ARG A 264 10.28 0.56 1.68
C ARG A 264 11.03 -0.26 2.73
N ILE A 265 11.46 -1.47 2.36
CA ILE A 265 12.21 -2.37 3.26
C ILE A 265 13.70 -2.12 3.15
N HIS A 266 14.20 -1.97 1.92
CA HIS A 266 15.64 -1.88 1.66
C HIS A 266 16.20 -0.47 1.84
N ARG A 267 15.40 0.55 1.55
CA ARG A 267 15.82 1.96 1.55
C ARG A 267 14.94 2.84 2.45
N PRO A 268 14.77 2.48 3.72
CA PRO A 268 14.04 3.32 4.68
C PRO A 268 14.72 4.68 4.89
N ASP A 269 16.03 4.77 4.69
CA ASP A 269 16.83 6.00 4.69
C ASP A 269 16.35 7.02 3.65
N VAL A 270 16.15 6.58 2.41
CA VAL A 270 15.65 7.42 1.32
C VAL A 270 14.24 7.90 1.63
N ILE A 271 13.38 7.00 2.10
CA ILE A 271 11.99 7.37 2.42
C ILE A 271 11.94 8.37 3.56
N ARG A 272 12.75 8.17 4.63
CA ARG A 272 12.85 9.13 5.72
C ARG A 272 13.23 10.51 5.21
N ARG A 273 14.25 10.61 4.36
CA ARG A 273 14.70 11.88 3.77
C ARG A 273 13.57 12.55 3.00
N ILE A 274 12.90 11.82 2.07
CA ILE A 274 11.78 12.34 1.30
C ILE A 274 10.69 12.91 2.21
N LEU A 275 10.32 12.17 3.26
CA LEU A 275 9.28 12.61 4.18
C LEU A 275 9.68 13.86 4.98
N LEU A 276 10.96 13.94 5.40
CA LEU A 276 11.47 15.09 6.17
C LEU A 276 11.66 16.33 5.28
N ASP A 277 12.07 16.15 4.03
CA ASP A 277 12.23 17.26 3.06
C ASP A 277 10.90 17.95 2.70
N HIS A 278 9.78 17.32 3.08
CA HIS A 278 8.45 17.86 2.86
C HIS A 278 7.70 18.24 4.15
N ILE A 279 8.43 18.36 5.29
CA ILE A 279 7.85 18.95 6.49
C ILE A 279 7.72 20.46 6.27
N ASP A 280 6.51 20.99 6.48
CA ASP A 280 6.24 22.44 6.53
C ASP A 280 6.70 23.25 5.29
N LYS A 281 6.36 22.80 4.07
CA LYS A 281 6.48 23.64 2.88
C LYS A 281 5.16 24.15 2.37
#